data_9fa6461288d2146c0657abf7dff1a1f6
#
_entry.id   9fa6461288d2146c0657abf7dff1a1f6
#
_cell.length_a   1.000
_cell.length_b   1.000
_cell.length_c   1.000
_cell.angle_alpha   90.00
_cell.angle_beta   90.00
_cell.angle_gamma   90.00
#
_symmetry.space_group_name_H-M   'P 1'
#
loop_
_entity.id
_entity.type
_entity.pdbx_description
1 polymer ?
#
loop_
_entity_poly.entity_id
_entity_poly.type
_entity_poly.pdbx_seq_one_letter_code
_entity_poly.pdbx_strand_id
1 'polypeptide(L)'
;IKINMKIIIIGGVAGGATTAARIRRMDETSEIILLEKGKYISYANCGLPYYIGDVITDREKLFVQTPEAFSVRFRVDVRTENEVIFIDRKKKTVTVRLNSEDTYEESYDKLLISTGAIPVRPPLPGIDSDGIFTLRNVYDTDRIKKYIHEHPVRKAVVIGAGFIGLEMAENLHALGAKVSIVEMANQVMTPIDFSMASLVHQHLMDKGVNLYLEQAVASFERTGKELKVIFKNGQSIQADIVILSIGVRPETTLAVSYTHLTLPTT
;
A
#
# COMPACT_ATOMS: atom_id res chain seq x y z
N ILE A 1 5.66 0.92 43.36
CA ILE A 1 5.93 2.01 42.41
C ILE A 1 5.54 1.47 41.04
N LYS A 2 4.41 1.89 40.49
CA LYS A 2 4.08 1.58 39.09
C LYS A 2 5.09 2.35 38.22
N ILE A 3 5.99 1.64 37.57
CA ILE A 3 6.90 2.25 36.59
C ILE A 3 6.04 2.66 35.42
N ASN A 4 5.94 3.95 35.15
CA ASN A 4 5.21 4.49 34.00
C ASN A 4 6.05 4.20 32.76
N MET A 5 5.69 3.17 32.00
CA MET A 5 6.46 2.79 30.78
C MET A 5 6.18 3.77 29.65
N LYS A 6 7.23 4.10 28.92
CA LYS A 6 7.14 4.85 27.67
C LYS A 6 7.23 3.89 26.49
N ILE A 7 6.17 3.85 25.68
CA ILE A 7 6.02 2.91 24.57
C ILE A 7 5.94 3.71 23.28
N ILE A 8 6.88 3.46 22.38
CA ILE A 8 6.84 4.02 21.02
C ILE A 8 6.31 2.97 20.05
N ILE A 9 5.39 3.40 19.19
CA ILE A 9 4.81 2.62 18.10
C ILE A 9 5.14 3.31 16.79
N ILE A 10 5.84 2.62 15.89
CA ILE A 10 6.20 3.12 14.56
C ILE A 10 5.23 2.56 13.54
N GLY A 11 4.47 3.44 12.90
CA GLY A 11 3.42 3.12 11.94
C GLY A 11 2.02 3.10 12.57
N GLY A 12 1.11 3.89 12.01
CA GLY A 12 -0.19 4.24 12.58
C GLY A 12 -1.41 3.59 11.91
N VAL A 13 -1.23 2.63 11.01
CA VAL A 13 -2.38 2.07 10.29
C VAL A 13 -2.93 0.83 11.03
N ALA A 14 -2.93 -0.36 10.45
CA ALA A 14 -3.61 -1.50 11.04
C ALA A 14 -2.92 -2.01 12.32
N GLY A 15 -1.66 -2.45 12.23
CA GLY A 15 -0.95 -3.07 13.34
C GLY A 15 -0.67 -2.10 14.49
N GLY A 16 -0.16 -0.90 14.16
CA GLY A 16 0.20 0.08 15.18
C GLY A 16 -1.01 0.65 15.91
N ALA A 17 -2.03 1.10 15.19
CA ALA A 17 -3.26 1.63 15.81
C ALA A 17 -3.96 0.58 16.68
N THR A 18 -4.08 -0.67 16.19
CA THR A 18 -4.68 -1.77 16.96
C THR A 18 -3.88 -2.05 18.24
N THR A 19 -2.54 -2.06 18.13
CA THR A 19 -1.67 -2.30 19.29
C THR A 19 -1.77 -1.16 20.29
N ALA A 20 -1.73 0.10 19.86
CA ALA A 20 -1.89 1.26 20.74
C ALA A 20 -3.21 1.20 21.53
N ALA A 21 -4.31 0.93 20.84
CA ALA A 21 -5.61 0.77 21.46
C ALA A 21 -5.66 -0.44 22.42
N ARG A 22 -4.98 -1.54 22.09
CA ARG A 22 -4.91 -2.72 22.97
C ARG A 22 -4.08 -2.45 24.21
N ILE A 23 -2.90 -1.84 24.07
CA ILE A 23 -2.05 -1.48 25.21
C ILE A 23 -2.83 -0.59 26.18
N ARG A 24 -3.49 0.46 25.69
CA ARG A 24 -4.26 1.38 26.55
C ARG A 24 -5.37 0.68 27.32
N ARG A 25 -6.03 -0.33 26.74
CA ARG A 25 -7.04 -1.13 27.45
C ARG A 25 -6.45 -2.02 28.56
N MET A 26 -5.18 -2.37 28.45
CA MET A 26 -4.49 -3.22 29.44
C MET A 26 -3.72 -2.40 30.47
N ASP A 27 -3.26 -1.22 30.08
CA ASP A 27 -2.47 -0.30 30.92
C ASP A 27 -2.91 1.14 30.68
N GLU A 28 -3.58 1.70 31.68
CA GLU A 28 -4.07 3.07 31.64
C GLU A 28 -2.99 4.13 31.92
N THR A 29 -1.82 3.73 32.40
CA THR A 29 -0.81 4.64 32.93
C THR A 29 0.39 4.86 32.03
N SER A 30 0.71 3.90 31.15
CA SER A 30 1.83 4.04 30.22
C SER A 30 1.68 5.24 29.30
N GLU A 31 2.79 5.91 29.01
CA GLU A 31 2.92 6.88 27.95
C GLU A 31 3.00 6.13 26.61
N ILE A 32 2.11 6.44 25.68
CA ILE A 32 2.10 5.80 24.36
C ILE A 32 2.25 6.88 23.30
N ILE A 33 3.31 6.79 22.50
CA ILE A 33 3.58 7.67 21.36
C ILE A 33 3.46 6.84 20.09
N LEU A 34 2.63 7.30 19.16
CA LEU A 34 2.47 6.69 17.84
C LEU A 34 3.04 7.62 16.80
N LEU A 35 4.11 7.17 16.12
CA LEU A 35 4.80 7.91 15.08
C LEU A 35 4.40 7.36 13.72
N GLU A 36 3.83 8.20 12.87
CA GLU A 36 3.41 7.85 11.52
C GLU A 36 4.06 8.81 10.53
N LYS A 37 4.75 8.24 9.51
CA LYS A 37 5.41 9.06 8.48
C LYS A 37 4.43 9.75 7.53
N GLY A 38 3.26 9.16 7.35
CA GLY A 38 2.20 9.73 6.53
C GLY A 38 1.31 10.68 7.33
N LYS A 39 0.39 11.30 6.62
CA LYS A 39 -0.59 12.23 7.19
C LYS A 39 -1.76 11.53 7.88
N TYR A 40 -2.00 10.25 7.58
CA TYR A 40 -3.21 9.53 7.99
C TYR A 40 -2.88 8.27 8.77
N ILE A 41 -3.66 8.02 9.80
CA ILE A 41 -3.65 6.77 10.57
C ILE A 41 -4.96 6.01 10.38
N SER A 42 -4.98 4.74 10.77
CA SER A 42 -6.24 3.97 10.97
C SER A 42 -7.24 4.10 9.82
N TYR A 43 -6.79 3.95 8.58
CA TYR A 43 -7.66 3.95 7.41
C TYR A 43 -7.89 2.54 6.85
N ALA A 44 -9.00 2.39 6.10
CA ALA A 44 -9.41 1.13 5.46
C ALA A 44 -8.58 0.85 4.20
N ASN A 45 -7.48 0.10 4.33
CA ASN A 45 -6.64 -0.27 3.18
C ASN A 45 -7.44 -0.96 2.07
N CYS A 46 -8.36 -1.87 2.42
CA CYS A 46 -9.21 -2.56 1.46
C CYS A 46 -10.27 -1.65 0.82
N GLY A 47 -10.52 -0.46 1.36
CA GLY A 47 -11.42 0.53 0.78
C GLY A 47 -10.80 1.36 -0.35
N LEU A 48 -9.48 1.35 -0.48
CA LEU A 48 -8.78 2.21 -1.43
C LEU A 48 -9.16 1.96 -2.89
N PRO A 49 -9.21 0.72 -3.41
CA PRO A 49 -9.69 0.44 -4.76
C PRO A 49 -11.14 0.90 -4.99
N TYR A 50 -12.00 0.71 -4.00
CA TYR A 50 -13.41 1.05 -4.07
C TYR A 50 -13.67 2.57 -4.03
N TYR A 51 -12.78 3.33 -3.39
CA TYR A 51 -12.82 4.79 -3.49
C TYR A 51 -12.32 5.26 -4.87
N ILE A 52 -11.33 4.61 -5.46
CA ILE A 52 -10.90 4.90 -6.84
C ILE A 52 -12.06 4.67 -7.81
N GLY A 53 -12.80 3.57 -7.65
CA GLY A 53 -13.92 3.16 -8.50
C GLY A 53 -15.26 3.84 -8.21
N ASP A 54 -15.30 4.87 -7.38
CA ASP A 54 -16.53 5.60 -6.99
C ASP A 54 -17.59 4.76 -6.27
N VAL A 55 -17.26 3.55 -5.80
CA VAL A 55 -18.14 2.76 -4.91
C VAL A 55 -18.20 3.42 -3.53
N ILE A 56 -17.06 3.87 -3.02
CA ILE A 56 -16.97 4.76 -1.87
C ILE A 56 -16.84 6.18 -2.44
N THR A 57 -17.92 6.95 -2.37
CA THR A 57 -18.00 8.31 -2.93
C THR A 57 -17.42 9.37 -2.00
N ASP A 58 -17.46 9.15 -0.70
CA ASP A 58 -16.99 10.07 0.31
C ASP A 58 -15.60 9.61 0.82
N ARG A 59 -14.59 10.43 0.58
CA ARG A 59 -13.20 10.17 0.98
C ARG A 59 -13.05 9.97 2.49
N GLU A 60 -13.83 10.69 3.29
CA GLU A 60 -13.75 10.61 4.74
C GLU A 60 -14.15 9.23 5.29
N LYS A 61 -14.93 8.47 4.52
CA LYS A 61 -15.28 7.07 4.89
C LYS A 61 -14.10 6.09 4.80
N LEU A 62 -12.98 6.50 4.21
CA LEU A 62 -11.75 5.72 4.26
C LEU A 62 -11.13 5.71 5.66
N PHE A 63 -11.37 6.76 6.46
CA PHE A 63 -10.75 6.91 7.77
C PHE A 63 -11.59 6.28 8.87
N VAL A 64 -11.06 5.22 9.49
CA VAL A 64 -11.71 4.59 10.65
C VAL A 64 -11.59 5.49 11.88
N GLN A 65 -10.44 6.15 12.03
CA GLN A 65 -10.21 7.17 13.06
C GLN A 65 -9.29 8.26 12.50
N THR A 66 -9.55 9.52 12.86
CA THR A 66 -8.59 10.61 12.65
C THR A 66 -7.51 10.59 13.74
N PRO A 67 -6.33 11.21 13.51
CA PRO A 67 -5.29 11.33 14.54
C PRO A 67 -5.82 11.94 15.85
N GLU A 68 -6.62 13.00 15.76
CA GLU A 68 -7.18 13.71 16.90
C GLU A 68 -8.19 12.85 17.66
N ALA A 69 -9.13 12.23 16.94
CA ALA A 69 -10.13 11.35 17.56
C ALA A 69 -9.49 10.13 18.23
N PHE A 70 -8.45 9.56 17.60
CA PHE A 70 -7.69 8.45 18.17
C PHE A 70 -6.92 8.88 19.42
N SER A 71 -6.26 10.04 19.37
CA SER A 71 -5.50 10.61 20.49
C SER A 71 -6.40 10.82 21.71
N VAL A 72 -7.55 11.44 21.52
CA VAL A 72 -8.52 11.69 22.61
C VAL A 72 -9.08 10.38 23.16
N ARG A 73 -9.52 9.48 22.26
CA ARG A 73 -10.18 8.22 22.66
C ARG A 73 -9.26 7.28 23.44
N PHE A 74 -8.01 7.18 23.03
CA PHE A 74 -7.06 6.22 23.60
C PHE A 74 -5.95 6.87 24.42
N ARG A 75 -5.96 8.19 24.60
CA ARG A 75 -4.90 8.91 25.31
C ARG A 75 -3.51 8.53 24.79
N VAL A 76 -3.35 8.56 23.46
CA VAL A 76 -2.12 8.27 22.73
C VAL A 76 -1.61 9.58 22.12
N ASP A 77 -0.33 9.88 22.28
CA ASP A 77 0.31 10.98 21.58
C ASP A 77 0.55 10.54 20.11
N VAL A 78 -0.32 10.99 19.22
CA VAL A 78 -0.28 10.64 17.79
C VAL A 78 0.44 11.76 17.05
N ARG A 79 1.59 11.42 16.46
CA ARG A 79 2.41 12.33 15.67
C ARG A 79 2.46 11.85 14.23
N THR A 80 1.68 12.46 13.37
CA THR A 80 1.72 12.25 11.91
C THR A 80 2.81 13.11 11.27
N GLU A 81 3.27 12.72 10.06
CA GLU A 81 4.37 13.38 9.34
C GLU A 81 5.68 13.36 10.16
N ASN A 82 5.85 12.31 10.95
CA ASN A 82 6.99 12.05 11.81
C ASN A 82 7.61 10.71 11.42
N GLU A 83 8.64 10.74 10.57
CA GLU A 83 9.30 9.53 10.09
C GLU A 83 10.43 9.10 11.02
N VAL A 84 10.35 7.90 11.57
CA VAL A 84 11.49 7.31 12.29
C VAL A 84 12.52 6.84 11.27
N ILE A 85 13.71 7.44 11.33
CA ILE A 85 14.81 7.16 10.40
C ILE A 85 15.93 6.33 11.02
N PHE A 86 16.01 6.27 12.36
CA PHE A 86 17.06 5.55 13.07
C PHE A 86 16.56 5.03 14.43
N ILE A 87 17.08 3.86 14.86
CA ILE A 87 16.80 3.25 16.17
C ILE A 87 18.11 2.94 16.87
N ASP A 88 18.38 3.62 17.99
CA ASP A 88 19.50 3.26 18.86
C ASP A 88 19.02 2.32 19.99
N ARG A 89 19.28 1.03 19.82
CA ARG A 89 18.87 0.00 20.78
C ARG A 89 19.64 0.08 22.11
N LYS A 90 20.87 0.59 22.10
CA LYS A 90 21.71 0.69 23.31
C LYS A 90 21.21 1.84 24.20
N LYS A 91 20.96 2.98 23.56
CA LYS A 91 20.40 4.17 24.27
C LYS A 91 18.90 4.07 24.46
N LYS A 92 18.22 3.15 23.77
CA LYS A 92 16.75 3.06 23.67
C LYS A 92 16.13 4.39 23.20
N THR A 93 16.64 4.93 22.10
CA THR A 93 16.09 6.12 21.45
C THR A 93 15.76 5.83 19.98
N VAL A 94 14.83 6.59 19.44
CA VAL A 94 14.57 6.68 18.02
C VAL A 94 14.88 8.10 17.55
N THR A 95 15.45 8.23 16.35
CA THR A 95 15.60 9.53 15.68
C THR A 95 14.43 9.70 14.72
N VAL A 96 13.71 10.79 14.87
CA VAL A 96 12.53 11.13 14.11
C VAL A 96 12.80 12.31 13.22
N ARG A 97 12.46 12.23 11.94
CA ARG A 97 12.55 13.31 10.95
C ARG A 97 11.15 13.87 10.70
N LEU A 98 11.06 15.19 10.72
CA LEU A 98 9.87 15.96 10.36
C LEU A 98 9.85 16.24 8.85
N ASN A 99 8.70 16.65 8.31
CA ASN A 99 8.61 17.11 6.93
C ASN A 99 9.47 18.35 6.63
N SER A 100 9.82 19.14 7.67
CA SER A 100 10.77 20.26 7.60
C SER A 100 12.24 19.84 7.48
N GLU A 101 12.54 18.55 7.41
CA GLU A 101 13.86 17.94 7.48
C GLU A 101 14.55 18.08 8.86
N ASP A 102 13.94 18.75 9.82
CA ASP A 102 14.42 18.80 11.20
C ASP A 102 14.31 17.42 11.83
N THR A 103 15.20 17.13 12.77
CA THR A 103 15.21 15.86 13.49
C THR A 103 15.19 16.07 15.00
N TYR A 104 14.57 15.12 15.71
CA TYR A 104 14.64 15.04 17.16
C TYR A 104 14.78 13.58 17.62
N GLU A 105 15.25 13.41 18.84
CA GLU A 105 15.34 12.09 19.48
C GLU A 105 14.18 11.89 20.47
N GLU A 106 13.65 10.66 20.49
CA GLU A 106 12.61 10.24 21.44
C GLU A 106 13.05 8.94 22.13
N SER A 107 12.99 8.90 23.46
CA SER A 107 13.37 7.72 24.24
C SER A 107 12.20 6.77 24.42
N TYR A 108 12.49 5.46 24.63
CA TYR A 108 11.48 4.44 24.86
C TYR A 108 11.92 3.37 25.87
N ASP A 109 10.97 2.78 26.57
CA ASP A 109 11.15 1.54 27.32
C ASP A 109 10.85 0.33 26.43
N LYS A 110 9.78 0.42 25.63
CA LYS A 110 9.35 -0.59 24.66
C LYS A 110 9.12 0.05 23.29
N LEU A 111 9.46 -0.68 22.25
CA LEU A 111 9.31 -0.24 20.88
C LEU A 111 8.54 -1.28 20.08
N LEU A 112 7.51 -0.84 19.37
CA LEU A 112 6.81 -1.63 18.35
C LEU A 112 7.16 -1.07 16.97
N ILE A 113 7.57 -1.94 16.06
CA ILE A 113 7.80 -1.62 14.65
C ILE A 113 6.65 -2.20 13.83
N SER A 114 5.84 -1.35 13.22
CA SER A 114 4.66 -1.72 12.42
C SER A 114 4.65 -0.93 11.09
N THR A 115 5.78 -0.95 10.39
CA THR A 115 6.04 -0.18 9.17
C THR A 115 5.26 -0.68 7.94
N GLY A 116 4.62 -1.85 8.06
CA GLY A 116 3.81 -2.43 7.00
C GLY A 116 4.64 -2.99 5.85
N ALA A 117 4.18 -2.76 4.62
CA ALA A 117 4.78 -3.28 3.40
C ALA A 117 4.85 -2.19 2.32
N ILE A 118 5.72 -2.41 1.33
CA ILE A 118 5.85 -1.56 0.15
C ILE A 118 5.55 -2.37 -1.11
N PRO A 119 4.94 -1.77 -2.14
CA PRO A 119 4.72 -2.42 -3.42
C PRO A 119 6.04 -2.84 -4.08
N VAL A 120 6.04 -4.00 -4.69
CA VAL A 120 7.17 -4.43 -5.53
C VAL A 120 7.17 -3.60 -6.80
N ARG A 121 8.29 -2.95 -7.09
CA ARG A 121 8.52 -2.15 -8.28
C ARG A 121 9.85 -2.58 -8.91
N PRO A 122 9.84 -3.49 -9.90
CA PRO A 122 11.07 -3.98 -10.52
C PRO A 122 11.71 -2.89 -11.40
N PRO A 123 13.02 -2.91 -11.60
CA PRO A 123 13.72 -1.93 -12.42
C PRO A 123 13.53 -2.20 -13.93
N LEU A 124 12.28 -2.07 -14.41
CA LEU A 124 11.95 -2.22 -15.82
C LEU A 124 12.11 -0.88 -16.56
N PRO A 125 12.63 -0.88 -17.80
CA PRO A 125 12.69 0.32 -18.60
C PRO A 125 11.32 0.98 -18.75
N GLY A 126 11.25 2.29 -18.54
CA GLY A 126 10.04 3.08 -18.67
C GLY A 126 9.04 2.97 -17.53
N ILE A 127 9.35 2.27 -16.42
CA ILE A 127 8.43 2.08 -15.29
C ILE A 127 8.06 3.39 -14.58
N ASP A 128 8.89 4.42 -14.69
CA ASP A 128 8.65 5.74 -14.09
C ASP A 128 7.84 6.69 -15.01
N SER A 129 7.33 6.17 -16.13
CA SER A 129 6.47 6.96 -17.02
C SER A 129 5.18 7.36 -16.31
N ASP A 130 4.71 8.56 -16.62
CA ASP A 130 3.40 9.02 -16.14
C ASP A 130 2.28 8.08 -16.59
N GLY A 131 1.26 7.89 -15.73
CA GLY A 131 0.19 6.92 -15.95
C GLY A 131 0.49 5.51 -15.42
N ILE A 132 1.67 5.27 -14.82
CA ILE A 132 2.00 4.01 -14.16
C ILE A 132 1.98 4.19 -12.64
N PHE A 133 1.16 3.43 -11.96
CA PHE A 133 0.92 3.56 -10.51
C PHE A 133 1.05 2.25 -9.77
N THR A 134 1.39 2.35 -8.50
CA THR A 134 1.17 1.32 -7.48
C THR A 134 0.11 1.81 -6.51
N LEU A 135 -0.60 0.92 -5.84
CA LEU A 135 -1.57 1.26 -4.83
C LEU A 135 -1.13 0.71 -3.47
N ARG A 136 -0.89 1.61 -2.51
CA ARG A 136 -0.46 1.23 -1.16
C ARG A 136 -1.17 2.01 -0.06
N ASN A 137 -1.41 3.29 -0.25
CA ASN A 137 -1.91 4.19 0.78
C ASN A 137 -2.89 5.23 0.21
N VAL A 138 -3.40 6.11 1.06
CA VAL A 138 -4.35 7.17 0.66
C VAL A 138 -3.74 8.13 -0.35
N TYR A 139 -2.46 8.43 -0.25
CA TYR A 139 -1.78 9.32 -1.20
C TYR A 139 -1.74 8.72 -2.62
N ASP A 140 -1.41 7.42 -2.73
CA ASP A 140 -1.45 6.72 -4.03
C ASP A 140 -2.86 6.72 -4.60
N THR A 141 -3.85 6.49 -3.75
CA THR A 141 -5.28 6.50 -4.11
C THR A 141 -5.70 7.86 -4.67
N ASP A 142 -5.36 8.94 -3.97
CA ASP A 142 -5.67 10.31 -4.40
C ASP A 142 -5.01 10.62 -5.76
N ARG A 143 -3.76 10.19 -5.95
CA ARG A 143 -3.03 10.36 -7.23
C ARG A 143 -3.69 9.59 -8.38
N ILE A 144 -4.06 8.33 -8.16
CA ILE A 144 -4.73 7.50 -9.18
C ILE A 144 -6.08 8.11 -9.53
N LYS A 145 -6.88 8.47 -8.53
CA LYS A 145 -8.20 9.06 -8.73
C LYS A 145 -8.10 10.40 -9.48
N LYS A 146 -7.16 11.25 -9.09
CA LYS A 146 -6.88 12.51 -9.79
C LYS A 146 -6.52 12.26 -11.26
N TYR A 147 -5.62 11.30 -11.52
CA TYR A 147 -5.22 10.95 -12.88
C TYR A 147 -6.41 10.52 -13.73
N ILE A 148 -7.28 9.65 -13.21
CA ILE A 148 -8.49 9.18 -13.89
C ILE A 148 -9.45 10.35 -14.22
N HIS A 149 -9.58 11.34 -13.33
CA HIS A 149 -10.42 12.52 -13.57
C HIS A 149 -9.84 13.48 -14.60
N GLU A 150 -8.52 13.62 -14.63
CA GLU A 150 -7.83 14.56 -15.54
C GLU A 150 -7.57 14.00 -16.95
N HIS A 151 -7.66 12.66 -17.09
CA HIS A 151 -7.35 11.98 -18.34
C HIS A 151 -8.49 11.03 -18.77
N PRO A 152 -8.79 10.92 -20.07
CA PRO A 152 -9.78 9.97 -20.57
C PRO A 152 -9.20 8.55 -20.51
N VAL A 153 -9.43 7.84 -19.42
CA VAL A 153 -8.99 6.44 -19.26
C VAL A 153 -9.98 5.51 -19.93
N ARG A 154 -9.64 5.05 -21.14
CA ARG A 154 -10.43 4.09 -21.92
C ARG A 154 -9.84 2.68 -21.88
N LYS A 155 -8.52 2.57 -21.71
CA LYS A 155 -7.76 1.32 -21.66
C LYS A 155 -6.95 1.28 -20.37
N ALA A 156 -7.25 0.33 -19.52
CA ALA A 156 -6.52 0.11 -18.27
C ALA A 156 -5.78 -1.23 -18.34
N VAL A 157 -4.52 -1.23 -17.93
CA VAL A 157 -3.73 -2.45 -17.80
C VAL A 157 -3.38 -2.65 -16.34
N VAL A 158 -3.73 -3.81 -15.79
CA VAL A 158 -3.36 -4.24 -14.44
C VAL A 158 -2.31 -5.33 -14.57
N ILE A 159 -1.16 -5.12 -13.96
CA ILE A 159 -0.05 -6.07 -13.96
C ILE A 159 0.03 -6.75 -12.61
N GLY A 160 -0.22 -8.07 -12.60
CA GLY A 160 -0.40 -8.88 -11.41
C GLY A 160 -1.87 -9.14 -11.09
N ALA A 161 -2.25 -10.40 -11.02
CA ALA A 161 -3.63 -10.87 -10.84
C ALA A 161 -3.89 -11.40 -9.42
N GLY A 162 -3.23 -10.82 -8.41
CA GLY A 162 -3.56 -11.03 -6.99
C GLY A 162 -4.77 -10.20 -6.55
N PHE A 163 -5.11 -10.22 -5.26
CA PHE A 163 -6.29 -9.53 -4.72
C PHE A 163 -6.35 -8.04 -5.11
N ILE A 164 -5.27 -7.28 -4.87
CA ILE A 164 -5.22 -5.85 -5.20
C ILE A 164 -5.44 -5.62 -6.70
N GLY A 165 -4.83 -6.47 -7.55
CA GLY A 165 -4.97 -6.35 -8.99
C GLY A 165 -6.40 -6.61 -9.45
N LEU A 166 -7.06 -7.63 -8.93
CA LEU A 166 -8.44 -7.95 -9.27
C LEU A 166 -9.42 -6.87 -8.78
N GLU A 167 -9.26 -6.36 -7.57
CA GLU A 167 -10.06 -5.24 -7.05
C GLU A 167 -9.87 -3.97 -7.89
N MET A 168 -8.64 -3.66 -8.32
CA MET A 168 -8.39 -2.54 -9.22
C MET A 168 -8.99 -2.77 -10.61
N ALA A 169 -8.89 -3.98 -11.14
CA ALA A 169 -9.50 -4.33 -12.43
C ALA A 169 -11.02 -4.17 -12.41
N GLU A 170 -11.68 -4.66 -11.37
CA GLU A 170 -13.12 -4.51 -11.14
C GLU A 170 -13.52 -3.03 -11.12
N ASN A 171 -12.82 -2.23 -10.32
CA ASN A 171 -13.16 -0.81 -10.14
C ASN A 171 -12.89 0.03 -11.39
N LEU A 172 -11.77 -0.22 -12.11
CA LEU A 172 -11.50 0.45 -13.38
C LEU A 172 -12.51 0.04 -14.47
N HIS A 173 -12.93 -1.23 -14.48
CA HIS A 173 -13.98 -1.70 -15.38
C HIS A 173 -15.32 -1.03 -15.07
N ALA A 174 -15.69 -0.88 -13.81
CA ALA A 174 -16.92 -0.20 -13.39
C ALA A 174 -16.94 1.29 -13.81
N LEU A 175 -15.77 1.93 -13.90
CA LEU A 175 -15.59 3.28 -14.45
C LEU A 175 -15.66 3.33 -15.99
N GLY A 176 -15.89 2.20 -16.65
CA GLY A 176 -16.06 2.11 -18.12
C GLY A 176 -14.76 1.90 -18.90
N ALA A 177 -13.63 1.62 -18.25
CA ALA A 177 -12.40 1.29 -18.94
C ALA A 177 -12.44 -0.15 -19.49
N LYS A 178 -11.85 -0.35 -20.68
CA LYS A 178 -11.52 -1.69 -21.19
C LYS A 178 -10.29 -2.19 -20.43
N VAL A 179 -10.48 -3.19 -19.58
CA VAL A 179 -9.42 -3.70 -18.71
C VAL A 179 -8.70 -4.88 -19.34
N SER A 180 -7.38 -4.88 -19.21
CA SER A 180 -6.50 -6.02 -19.51
C SER A 180 -5.71 -6.36 -18.26
N ILE A 181 -5.70 -7.62 -17.86
CA ILE A 181 -4.89 -8.15 -16.75
C ILE A 181 -3.71 -8.91 -17.35
N VAL A 182 -2.51 -8.61 -16.89
CA VAL A 182 -1.26 -9.29 -17.29
C VAL A 182 -0.70 -10.02 -16.08
N GLU A 183 -0.56 -11.33 -16.19
CA GLU A 183 -0.08 -12.19 -15.11
C GLU A 183 1.01 -13.15 -15.64
N MET A 184 2.09 -13.27 -14.87
CA MET A 184 3.20 -14.13 -15.24
C MET A 184 2.89 -15.62 -14.99
N ALA A 185 2.02 -15.90 -14.03
CA ALA A 185 1.55 -17.24 -13.76
C ALA A 185 0.50 -17.69 -14.79
N ASN A 186 0.20 -18.98 -14.78
CA ASN A 186 -0.85 -19.58 -15.62
C ASN A 186 -2.26 -19.35 -15.07
N GLN A 187 -2.40 -18.65 -13.94
CA GLN A 187 -3.69 -18.38 -13.30
C GLN A 187 -3.69 -17.06 -12.54
N VAL A 188 -4.89 -16.49 -12.35
CA VAL A 188 -5.13 -15.43 -11.36
C VAL A 188 -5.17 -16.05 -9.95
N MET A 189 -5.00 -15.20 -8.91
CA MET A 189 -5.10 -15.62 -7.51
C MET A 189 -4.30 -16.89 -7.20
N THR A 190 -3.03 -16.88 -7.49
CA THR A 190 -2.11 -18.03 -7.30
C THR A 190 -2.19 -18.77 -5.96
N PRO A 191 -2.67 -18.18 -4.84
CA PRO A 191 -2.87 -18.90 -3.58
C PRO A 191 -4.02 -19.90 -3.57
N ILE A 192 -4.93 -19.88 -4.57
CA ILE A 192 -6.03 -20.85 -4.68
C ILE A 192 -5.75 -21.91 -5.74
N ASP A 193 -6.43 -23.05 -5.65
CA ASP A 193 -6.32 -24.12 -6.64
C ASP A 193 -6.77 -23.67 -8.02
N PHE A 194 -6.15 -24.22 -9.06
CA PHE A 194 -6.45 -23.87 -10.45
C PHE A 194 -7.92 -24.08 -10.82
N SER A 195 -8.56 -25.11 -10.30
CA SER A 195 -9.99 -25.36 -10.51
C SER A 195 -10.86 -24.20 -10.01
N MET A 196 -10.49 -23.57 -8.90
CA MET A 196 -11.18 -22.39 -8.39
C MET A 196 -10.80 -21.13 -9.17
N ALA A 197 -9.51 -20.97 -9.50
CA ALA A 197 -9.05 -19.86 -10.33
C ALA A 197 -9.72 -19.85 -11.70
N SER A 198 -10.01 -21.03 -12.29
CA SER A 198 -10.68 -21.12 -13.61
C SER A 198 -12.09 -20.54 -13.60
N LEU A 199 -12.80 -20.60 -12.47
CA LEU A 199 -14.12 -19.94 -12.32
C LEU A 199 -13.96 -18.42 -12.34
N VAL A 200 -12.88 -17.89 -11.73
CA VAL A 200 -12.58 -16.47 -11.76
C VAL A 200 -12.17 -16.05 -13.19
N HIS A 201 -11.37 -16.86 -13.90
CA HIS A 201 -11.04 -16.61 -15.31
C HIS A 201 -12.31 -16.45 -16.15
N GLN A 202 -13.23 -17.43 -16.04
CA GLN A 202 -14.48 -17.38 -16.78
C GLN A 202 -15.29 -16.12 -16.47
N HIS A 203 -15.42 -15.79 -15.18
CA HIS A 203 -16.13 -14.59 -14.76
C HIS A 203 -15.50 -13.30 -15.34
N LEU A 204 -14.17 -13.18 -15.30
CA LEU A 204 -13.47 -12.03 -15.87
C LEU A 204 -13.69 -11.93 -17.37
N MET A 205 -13.61 -13.05 -18.11
CA MET A 205 -13.87 -13.09 -19.55
C MET A 205 -15.32 -12.72 -19.87
N ASP A 206 -16.29 -13.22 -19.12
CA ASP A 206 -17.72 -12.90 -19.28
C ASP A 206 -17.99 -11.39 -19.05
N LYS A 207 -17.19 -10.74 -18.21
CA LYS A 207 -17.21 -9.28 -18.00
C LYS A 207 -16.43 -8.51 -19.07
N GLY A 208 -15.82 -9.18 -20.07
CA GLY A 208 -15.05 -8.53 -21.12
C GLY A 208 -13.66 -8.06 -20.72
N VAL A 209 -13.13 -8.58 -19.60
CA VAL A 209 -11.74 -8.34 -19.20
C VAL A 209 -10.81 -9.24 -20.03
N ASN A 210 -9.78 -8.66 -20.62
CA ASN A 210 -8.78 -9.44 -21.34
C ASN A 210 -7.76 -10.04 -20.35
N LEU A 211 -7.56 -11.35 -20.42
CA LEU A 211 -6.55 -12.04 -19.61
C LEU A 211 -5.33 -12.39 -20.45
N TYR A 212 -4.16 -11.92 -20.03
CA TYR A 212 -2.85 -12.26 -20.58
C TYR A 212 -2.10 -13.04 -19.51
N LEU A 213 -2.37 -14.34 -19.44
CA LEU A 213 -1.67 -15.27 -18.54
C LEU A 213 -0.36 -15.73 -19.16
N GLU A 214 0.58 -16.18 -18.32
CA GLU A 214 1.93 -16.61 -18.74
C GLU A 214 2.70 -15.52 -19.51
N GLN A 215 2.38 -14.23 -19.21
CA GLN A 215 2.99 -13.09 -19.84
C GLN A 215 3.79 -12.26 -18.85
N ALA A 216 5.08 -12.13 -19.12
CA ALA A 216 5.97 -11.27 -18.35
C ALA A 216 6.18 -9.93 -19.07
N VAL A 217 6.04 -8.83 -18.33
CA VAL A 217 6.34 -7.49 -18.83
C VAL A 217 7.86 -7.31 -18.92
N ALA A 218 8.31 -6.76 -20.05
CA ALA A 218 9.72 -6.44 -20.31
C ALA A 218 10.02 -4.96 -20.09
N SER A 219 9.13 -4.08 -20.56
CA SER A 219 9.34 -2.63 -20.52
C SER A 219 8.03 -1.87 -20.73
N PHE A 220 8.12 -0.58 -20.51
CA PHE A 220 7.07 0.38 -20.83
C PHE A 220 7.63 1.42 -21.81
N GLU A 221 6.82 1.82 -22.79
CA GLU A 221 7.16 2.89 -23.72
C GLU A 221 6.05 3.94 -23.72
N ARG A 222 6.43 5.21 -23.59
CA ARG A 222 5.52 6.32 -23.72
C ARG A 222 5.90 7.19 -24.90
N THR A 223 4.99 7.36 -25.85
CA THR A 223 5.15 8.24 -27.00
C THR A 223 3.99 9.23 -27.01
N GLY A 224 4.25 10.45 -26.56
CA GLY A 224 3.21 11.44 -26.36
C GLY A 224 2.19 11.00 -25.31
N LYS A 225 0.94 10.79 -25.74
CA LYS A 225 -0.16 10.32 -24.86
C LYS A 225 -0.29 8.80 -24.81
N GLU A 226 0.34 8.08 -25.74
CA GLU A 226 0.27 6.61 -25.79
C GLU A 226 1.26 5.98 -24.83
N LEU A 227 0.75 5.10 -23.99
CA LEU A 227 1.54 4.24 -23.11
C LEU A 227 1.40 2.80 -23.63
N LYS A 228 2.52 2.12 -23.85
CA LYS A 228 2.58 0.72 -24.26
C LYS A 228 3.22 -0.13 -23.17
N VAL A 229 2.61 -1.27 -22.91
CA VAL A 229 3.17 -2.35 -22.07
C VAL A 229 3.73 -3.40 -23.00
N ILE A 230 5.04 -3.63 -22.97
CA ILE A 230 5.75 -4.55 -23.84
C ILE A 230 6.06 -5.83 -23.07
N PHE A 231 5.70 -6.98 -23.66
CA PHE A 231 5.94 -8.29 -23.07
C PHE A 231 7.31 -8.86 -23.51
N LYS A 232 7.83 -9.80 -22.74
CA LYS A 232 9.10 -10.48 -23.07
C LYS A 232 9.06 -11.23 -24.41
N ASN A 233 7.89 -11.63 -24.88
CA ASN A 233 7.71 -12.28 -26.19
C ASN A 233 7.64 -11.30 -27.36
N GLY A 234 7.83 -10.00 -27.15
CA GLY A 234 7.81 -8.94 -28.15
C GLY A 234 6.43 -8.39 -28.49
N GLN A 235 5.35 -8.99 -27.97
CA GLN A 235 4.01 -8.42 -28.10
C GLN A 235 3.85 -7.19 -27.21
N SER A 236 2.89 -6.33 -27.52
CA SER A 236 2.57 -5.15 -26.72
C SER A 236 1.09 -4.86 -26.69
N ILE A 237 0.65 -4.20 -25.62
CA ILE A 237 -0.71 -3.68 -25.47
C ILE A 237 -0.66 -2.19 -25.11
N GLN A 238 -1.66 -1.45 -25.59
CA GLN A 238 -1.81 -0.02 -25.28
C GLN A 238 -2.55 0.17 -23.95
N ALA A 239 -2.19 1.21 -23.22
CA ALA A 239 -2.82 1.62 -21.99
C ALA A 239 -2.93 3.14 -21.91
N ASP A 240 -3.98 3.64 -21.24
CA ASP A 240 -4.07 5.02 -20.75
C ASP A 240 -3.58 5.10 -19.31
N ILE A 241 -3.78 4.01 -18.55
CA ILE A 241 -3.31 3.83 -17.18
C ILE A 241 -2.78 2.41 -16.95
N VAL A 242 -1.74 2.29 -16.15
CA VAL A 242 -1.18 1.00 -15.71
C VAL A 242 -1.15 0.95 -14.18
N ILE A 243 -1.69 -0.13 -13.62
CA ILE A 243 -1.59 -0.42 -12.18
C ILE A 243 -0.63 -1.60 -11.98
N LEU A 244 0.45 -1.36 -11.26
CA LEU A 244 1.39 -2.41 -10.85
C LEU A 244 0.95 -3.03 -9.52
N SER A 245 0.53 -4.28 -9.55
CA SER A 245 0.05 -5.04 -8.39
C SER A 245 0.71 -6.43 -8.29
N ILE A 246 2.00 -6.49 -8.59
CA ILE A 246 2.81 -7.71 -8.64
C ILE A 246 3.30 -8.20 -7.28
N GLY A 247 2.67 -7.75 -6.22
CA GLY A 247 2.95 -8.11 -4.84
C GLY A 247 3.54 -6.98 -4.01
N VAL A 248 3.74 -7.28 -2.74
CA VAL A 248 4.31 -6.39 -1.74
C VAL A 248 5.45 -7.11 -1.01
N ARG A 249 6.38 -6.33 -0.47
CA ARG A 249 7.41 -6.84 0.44
C ARG A 249 7.31 -6.12 1.78
N PRO A 250 7.61 -6.78 2.90
CA PRO A 250 7.67 -6.11 4.20
C PRO A 250 8.61 -4.91 4.17
N GLU A 251 8.20 -3.79 4.78
CA GLU A 251 9.09 -2.63 4.94
C GLU A 251 9.98 -2.87 6.15
N THR A 252 11.13 -3.45 5.89
CA THR A 252 12.10 -3.86 6.92
C THR A 252 13.31 -2.94 7.02
N THR A 253 13.42 -1.92 6.17
CA THR A 253 14.60 -1.05 6.06
C THR A 253 15.02 -0.50 7.42
N LEU A 254 14.07 0.00 8.21
CA LEU A 254 14.33 0.52 9.55
C LEU A 254 14.75 -0.59 10.52
N ALA A 255 14.17 -1.80 10.43
CA ALA A 255 14.45 -2.90 11.34
C ALA A 255 15.77 -3.59 11.03
N VAL A 256 16.13 -3.73 9.76
CA VAL A 256 17.34 -4.48 9.30
C VAL A 256 18.61 -3.65 9.44
N SER A 257 18.52 -2.32 9.43
CA SER A 257 19.69 -1.45 9.63
C SER A 257 20.42 -1.71 10.96
N TYR A 258 19.84 -2.48 11.89
CA TYR A 258 20.35 -2.74 13.25
C TYR A 258 20.41 -4.19 13.67
N THR A 259 19.88 -5.12 12.89
CA THR A 259 19.88 -6.54 13.25
C THR A 259 19.91 -7.42 12.01
N HIS A 260 20.70 -8.48 12.04
CA HIS A 260 20.46 -9.66 11.23
C HIS A 260 19.16 -10.32 11.74
N LEU A 261 18.00 -9.74 11.40
CA LEU A 261 16.71 -10.37 11.63
C LEU A 261 16.48 -11.35 10.48
N THR A 262 16.66 -12.62 10.74
CA THR A 262 16.02 -13.66 9.94
C THR A 262 14.53 -13.56 10.22
N LEU A 263 13.77 -12.92 9.32
CA LEU A 263 12.33 -13.02 9.33
C LEU A 263 11.98 -14.48 8.98
N PRO A 264 11.03 -15.12 9.67
CA PRO A 264 10.53 -16.40 9.23
C PRO A 264 9.96 -16.20 7.81
N THR A 265 10.56 -16.93 6.85
CA THR A 265 10.00 -17.08 5.52
C THR A 265 8.83 -18.03 5.65
N THR A 266 7.60 -17.53 5.66
CA THR A 266 6.38 -18.32 5.46
C THR A 266 6.01 -18.29 4.00
#